data_4cda31ab57ef3bd9bb3f132bab95a72d
#
_entry.id   4cda31ab57ef3bd9bb3f132bab95a72d
#
_cell.length_a   1.000
_cell.length_b   1.000
_cell.length_c   1.000
_cell.angle_alpha   90.00
_cell.angle_beta   90.00
_cell.angle_gamma   90.00
#
_symmetry.space_group_name_H-M   'P 1'
#
loop_
_entity.id
_entity.type
_entity.pdbx_description
1 polymer ?
#
loop_
_entity_poly.entity_id
_entity_poly.type
_entity_poly.pdbx_seq_one_letter_code
_entity_poly.pdbx_strand_id
1 'polypeptide(L)'
;MNHPCRRHFFNFVGIVALFCTDALFAKTFTNAQRALDITLVPVVNASNNATGMSVHYVLSPSKVPASGLALMFDTLQPSLLRTSDQVTMLHVADDKGDVALAPPVVKQMNDRSFQVWSATRPTSGPLHVAYVVPVAAAKPSKRGPHIDLQAAGGGLSGAFVSFLLLPDSRSEAFRVHLHWQFPAGQMAVSSNGVGDFSGEFNASRLDDMLFLAGPVKTYSPSGNSSGFNVYALGLPEEQLKAVASWTARAYEVERKAFRVPASQPYRFLIRSYDGGPIDSGRSSDSSFMLYLPTGFDTGRVELHSLVAHEMVHSLMKDLDDASGEEGDWYTEGTADYFSKTLPRAAGLYTAQQYLDLVNEEAAQYYTNALRDVSNKQSANVMWSGRNAWMLPYARGAIYLADLDAKLRLHHSTLTVLDLVNATSERIEHGAPATDTTWTGVLKDKVGVWALTDWQHMMDGQLIMPAPGTFGTCLIGSATKVGIFDLGFAKPIRVMANETVSGVVKGSNADEAGLRNGDVITETIDINPIAGSFDNLIHIPIRRGASPMMISYNPRSGWVTGMSWHLSSAGAPQKCSH
;
A
#
# COMPACT_ATOMS: atom_id res chain seq x y z
N MET A 1 -37.57 53.98 13.56
CA MET A 1 -37.81 55.38 13.17
C MET A 1 -36.57 55.90 12.48
N ASN A 2 -36.78 56.17 11.21
CA ASN A 2 -36.09 57.17 10.35
C ASN A 2 -34.56 57.19 10.18
N HIS A 3 -34.20 56.85 8.95
CA HIS A 3 -33.16 57.39 8.04
C HIS A 3 -33.03 58.95 8.07
N PRO A 4 -32.10 59.66 7.34
CA PRO A 4 -31.20 59.22 6.24
C PRO A 4 -29.82 59.94 6.13
N CYS A 5 -28.93 59.36 5.31
CA CYS A 5 -28.20 59.84 4.13
C CYS A 5 -27.74 61.32 3.99
N ARG A 6 -26.46 61.55 3.62
CA ARG A 6 -26.01 62.17 2.35
C ARG A 6 -24.50 62.44 2.26
N ARG A 7 -23.95 61.97 1.15
CA ARG A 7 -22.79 62.33 0.33
C ARG A 7 -22.12 63.70 0.55
N HIS A 8 -20.77 63.70 0.39
CA HIS A 8 -20.09 64.61 -0.55
C HIS A 8 -18.74 64.03 -1.02
N PHE A 9 -18.50 64.18 -2.34
CA PHE A 9 -17.27 63.94 -3.11
C PHE A 9 -16.17 64.90 -2.74
N PHE A 10 -14.89 64.50 -2.79
CA PHE A 10 -13.80 65.23 -3.38
C PHE A 10 -12.66 64.30 -3.83
N ASN A 11 -12.25 64.49 -5.08
CA ASN A 11 -11.11 63.83 -5.73
C ASN A 11 -9.78 64.35 -5.16
N PHE A 12 -8.83 63.42 -4.92
CA PHE A 12 -7.41 63.71 -5.12
C PHE A 12 -6.68 62.45 -5.63
N VAL A 13 -5.99 62.62 -6.75
CA VAL A 13 -5.13 61.66 -7.40
C VAL A 13 -3.83 61.56 -6.59
N GLY A 14 -3.50 60.36 -6.10
CA GLY A 14 -2.23 60.07 -5.50
C GLY A 14 -1.90 58.60 -5.78
N ILE A 15 -0.89 58.39 -6.63
CA ILE A 15 -0.31 57.08 -6.92
C ILE A 15 0.29 56.53 -5.62
N VAL A 16 -0.31 55.48 -5.07
CA VAL A 16 0.31 54.69 -4.02
C VAL A 16 0.53 53.29 -4.59
N ALA A 17 1.79 52.95 -4.77
CA ALA A 17 2.23 51.58 -5.10
C ALA A 17 1.76 50.61 -4.00
N LEU A 18 0.82 49.72 -4.35
CA LEU A 18 0.50 48.59 -3.51
C LEU A 18 1.68 47.59 -3.54
N PHE A 19 2.47 47.60 -2.51
CA PHE A 19 3.27 46.42 -2.16
C PHE A 19 2.28 45.36 -1.60
N CYS A 20 1.96 44.36 -2.41
CA CYS A 20 1.41 43.11 -1.88
C CYS A 20 2.50 42.44 -1.02
N THR A 21 2.43 42.66 0.27
CA THR A 21 3.13 41.81 1.23
C THR A 21 2.35 40.50 1.28
N ASP A 22 2.88 39.47 0.63
CA ASP A 22 2.53 38.08 0.94
C ASP A 22 2.76 37.87 2.44
N ALA A 23 1.68 37.88 3.19
CA ALA A 23 1.68 37.40 4.56
C ALA A 23 1.88 35.87 4.53
N LEU A 24 3.14 35.46 4.44
CA LEU A 24 3.54 34.14 4.90
C LEU A 24 3.01 33.98 6.31
N PHE A 25 2.01 33.10 6.48
CA PHE A 25 1.64 32.57 7.78
C PHE A 25 2.85 31.80 8.33
N ALA A 26 3.80 32.51 8.92
CA ALA A 26 4.73 31.92 9.85
C ALA A 26 3.90 31.44 11.04
N LYS A 27 3.57 30.13 11.07
CA LYS A 27 3.11 29.48 12.28
C LYS A 27 4.16 29.80 13.35
N THR A 28 3.78 30.59 14.35
CA THR A 28 4.59 30.85 15.54
C THR A 28 4.79 29.50 16.22
N PHE A 29 5.95 28.89 16.02
CA PHE A 29 6.34 27.68 16.70
C PHE A 29 6.44 27.98 18.19
N THR A 30 5.64 27.31 18.96
CA THR A 30 5.78 27.34 20.43
C THR A 30 7.12 26.70 20.80
N ASN A 31 7.87 27.32 21.70
CA ASN A 31 9.26 27.06 22.08
C ASN A 31 9.52 25.72 22.79
N ALA A 32 8.74 24.66 22.54
CA ALA A 32 8.78 23.38 23.24
C ALA A 32 8.84 22.15 22.31
N GLN A 33 8.97 22.33 21.00
CA GLN A 33 8.96 21.21 20.05
C GLN A 33 10.34 20.54 20.03
N ARG A 34 10.35 19.19 20.20
CA ARG A 34 11.60 18.39 20.15
C ARG A 34 12.19 18.47 18.74
N ALA A 35 13.49 18.75 18.64
CA ALA A 35 14.24 18.65 17.41
C ALA A 35 14.89 17.27 17.31
N LEU A 36 14.91 16.70 16.12
CA LEU A 36 15.51 15.41 15.81
C LEU A 36 16.41 15.58 14.56
N ASP A 37 17.71 15.70 14.79
CA ASP A 37 18.71 15.86 13.74
C ASP A 37 19.31 14.50 13.43
N ILE A 38 18.99 13.91 12.26
CA ILE A 38 19.35 12.54 11.87
C ILE A 38 20.40 12.57 10.79
N THR A 39 21.48 11.79 10.95
CA THR A 39 22.46 11.48 9.91
C THR A 39 22.38 9.99 9.58
N LEU A 40 22.20 9.67 8.29
CA LEU A 40 22.16 8.30 7.76
C LEU A 40 23.35 8.05 6.85
N VAL A 41 24.06 6.96 7.11
CA VAL A 41 25.26 6.57 6.35
C VAL A 41 25.16 5.10 5.97
N PRO A 42 25.01 4.75 4.68
CA PRO A 42 25.10 3.36 4.25
C PRO A 42 26.46 2.74 4.60
N VAL A 43 26.42 1.60 5.26
CA VAL A 43 27.63 0.78 5.53
C VAL A 43 27.89 -0.09 4.32
N VAL A 44 29.09 -0.01 3.78
CA VAL A 44 29.49 -0.76 2.58
C VAL A 44 30.63 -1.72 2.86
N ASN A 45 30.67 -2.84 2.14
CA ASN A 45 31.77 -3.79 2.17
C ASN A 45 32.92 -3.36 1.22
N ALA A 46 34.01 -4.15 1.17
CA ALA A 46 35.16 -3.89 0.31
C ALA A 46 34.82 -3.84 -1.20
N SER A 47 33.70 -4.44 -1.63
CA SER A 47 33.22 -4.40 -3.01
C SER A 47 32.25 -3.25 -3.25
N ASN A 48 32.14 -2.31 -2.32
CA ASN A 48 31.23 -1.15 -2.36
C ASN A 48 29.73 -1.52 -2.41
N ASN A 49 29.36 -2.71 -1.94
CA ASN A 49 27.97 -3.12 -1.78
C ASN A 49 27.49 -2.78 -0.37
N ALA A 50 26.31 -2.19 -0.29
CA ALA A 50 25.72 -1.82 0.99
C ALA A 50 25.34 -3.07 1.82
N THR A 51 25.69 -3.05 3.10
CA THR A 51 25.52 -4.16 4.05
C THR A 51 24.72 -3.76 5.29
N GLY A 52 24.42 -2.48 5.46
CA GLY A 52 23.68 -1.97 6.60
C GLY A 52 23.51 -0.46 6.56
N MET A 53 22.85 0.08 7.56
CA MET A 53 22.68 1.51 7.78
C MET A 53 23.29 1.90 9.13
N SER A 54 24.22 2.84 9.13
CA SER A 54 24.67 3.54 10.31
C SER A 54 23.76 4.73 10.55
N VAL A 55 23.21 4.82 11.75
CA VAL A 55 22.28 5.87 12.18
C VAL A 55 22.93 6.64 13.31
N HIS A 56 22.98 7.94 13.16
CA HIS A 56 23.33 8.84 14.24
C HIS A 56 22.29 9.96 14.32
N TYR A 57 21.78 10.24 15.51
CA TYR A 57 20.91 11.40 15.67
C TYR A 57 21.10 12.11 17.00
N VAL A 58 20.70 13.39 17.01
CA VAL A 58 20.64 14.23 18.20
C VAL A 58 19.18 14.59 18.46
N LEU A 59 18.67 14.24 19.64
CA LEU A 59 17.35 14.61 20.11
C LEU A 59 17.45 15.79 21.10
N SER A 60 16.89 16.95 20.77
CA SER A 60 16.92 18.18 21.59
C SER A 60 15.57 18.91 21.56
N PRO A 61 15.15 19.59 22.63
CA PRO A 61 15.51 19.30 24.02
C PRO A 61 14.86 17.99 24.46
N SER A 62 15.56 17.23 25.27
CA SER A 62 14.99 16.03 25.86
C SER A 62 14.15 16.38 27.07
N LYS A 63 12.89 16.74 26.93
CA LYS A 63 11.93 16.53 28.00
C LYS A 63 11.73 15.02 28.13
N VAL A 64 12.53 14.41 28.97
CA VAL A 64 12.35 13.01 29.30
C VAL A 64 11.08 12.89 30.13
N PRO A 65 10.15 11.99 29.80
CA PRO A 65 9.02 11.66 30.65
C PRO A 65 9.52 11.35 32.08
N ALA A 66 8.70 11.57 33.09
CA ALA A 66 9.04 11.21 34.48
C ALA A 66 9.42 9.72 34.62
N SER A 67 9.00 8.88 33.71
CA SER A 67 9.36 7.45 33.56
C SER A 67 10.77 7.20 33.01
N GLY A 68 11.51 8.24 32.57
CA GLY A 68 12.82 8.11 31.95
C GLY A 68 12.76 8.01 30.41
N LEU A 69 13.94 8.02 29.76
CA LEU A 69 14.07 7.82 28.32
C LEU A 69 13.80 6.36 27.97
N ALA A 70 12.92 6.15 27.01
CA ALA A 70 12.77 4.87 26.32
C ALA A 70 12.92 5.06 24.81
N LEU A 71 13.69 4.18 24.18
CA LEU A 71 13.85 4.10 22.72
C LEU A 71 13.12 2.86 22.24
N MET A 72 12.32 3.01 21.18
CA MET A 72 11.45 1.95 20.66
C MET A 72 11.82 1.60 19.24
N PHE A 73 11.82 0.32 18.96
CA PHE A 73 11.99 -0.26 17.64
C PHE A 73 10.86 -1.24 17.36
N ASP A 74 10.19 -1.07 16.23
CA ASP A 74 9.12 -1.98 15.82
C ASP A 74 9.69 -3.31 15.36
N THR A 75 9.26 -4.41 15.96
CA THR A 75 9.77 -5.76 15.69
C THR A 75 8.78 -6.66 15.00
N LEU A 76 7.50 -6.29 14.99
CA LEU A 76 6.46 -7.08 14.35
C LEU A 76 5.44 -6.18 13.67
N GLN A 77 5.54 -6.11 12.38
CA GLN A 77 4.45 -5.73 11.47
C GLN A 77 4.23 -6.87 10.48
N PRO A 78 3.08 -6.96 9.82
CA PRO A 78 2.84 -7.98 8.81
C PRO A 78 3.94 -8.09 7.74
N SER A 79 4.60 -6.97 7.45
CA SER A 79 5.65 -6.83 6.43
C SER A 79 7.08 -6.83 6.96
N LEU A 80 7.29 -6.87 8.28
CA LEU A 80 8.61 -6.91 8.92
C LEU A 80 8.87 -8.27 9.54
N LEU A 81 10.02 -8.86 9.23
CA LEU A 81 10.48 -10.13 9.78
C LEU A 81 11.66 -9.92 10.74
N ARG A 82 11.62 -8.88 11.59
CA ARG A 82 12.75 -8.56 12.44
C ARG A 82 12.76 -9.28 13.76
N THR A 83 13.97 -9.60 14.18
CA THR A 83 14.32 -10.03 15.52
C THR A 83 15.16 -8.98 16.23
N SER A 84 15.18 -8.99 17.53
CA SER A 84 15.79 -8.02 18.45
C SER A 84 17.30 -7.81 18.30
N ASP A 85 17.99 -8.73 17.67
CA ASP A 85 19.43 -8.82 17.53
C ASP A 85 19.99 -7.99 16.35
N GLN A 86 19.14 -7.23 15.64
CA GLN A 86 19.53 -6.48 14.46
C GLN A 86 20.03 -5.05 14.76
N VAL A 87 19.74 -4.49 15.93
CA VAL A 87 20.36 -3.22 16.37
C VAL A 87 21.69 -3.54 17.04
N THR A 88 22.79 -3.15 16.40
CA THR A 88 24.15 -3.41 16.88
C THR A 88 24.86 -2.11 17.24
N MET A 89 25.83 -2.18 18.16
CA MET A 89 26.64 -1.03 18.60
C MET A 89 25.80 0.15 19.09
N LEU A 90 24.66 -0.10 19.75
CA LEU A 90 23.81 0.96 20.28
C LEU A 90 24.54 1.70 21.40
N HIS A 91 24.79 2.98 21.18
CA HIS A 91 25.41 3.90 22.12
C HIS A 91 24.53 5.13 22.31
N VAL A 92 24.34 5.52 23.57
CA VAL A 92 23.57 6.70 23.94
C VAL A 92 24.41 7.54 24.89
N ALA A 93 24.50 8.84 24.66
CA ALA A 93 25.18 9.80 25.52
C ALA A 93 24.33 11.06 25.70
N ASP A 94 24.57 11.78 26.83
CA ASP A 94 24.00 13.09 27.12
C ASP A 94 25.08 14.03 27.70
N ASP A 95 24.70 15.23 28.18
CA ASP A 95 25.66 16.19 28.75
C ASP A 95 26.45 15.65 29.96
N LYS A 96 26.00 14.56 30.57
CA LYS A 96 26.68 13.89 31.69
C LYS A 96 27.54 12.70 31.26
N GLY A 97 27.65 12.46 29.96
CA GLY A 97 28.35 11.33 29.36
C GLY A 97 27.45 10.15 29.06
N ASP A 98 28.03 8.95 28.96
CA ASP A 98 27.35 7.75 28.52
C ASP A 98 26.09 7.44 29.37
N VAL A 99 25.02 7.07 28.64
CA VAL A 99 23.75 6.64 29.22
C VAL A 99 23.62 5.13 29.05
N ALA A 100 23.80 4.41 30.16
CA ALA A 100 23.58 2.97 30.17
C ALA A 100 22.10 2.66 29.93
N LEU A 101 21.84 1.69 29.06
CA LEU A 101 20.50 1.18 28.75
C LEU A 101 20.28 -0.17 29.45
N ALA A 102 19.09 -0.37 30.02
CA ALA A 102 18.67 -1.68 30.49
C ALA A 102 18.55 -2.67 29.32
N PRO A 103 18.69 -3.98 29.57
CA PRO A 103 18.38 -4.97 28.54
C PRO A 103 16.99 -4.71 27.94
N PRO A 104 16.85 -4.81 26.61
CA PRO A 104 15.59 -4.48 25.96
C PRO A 104 14.47 -5.45 26.36
N VAL A 105 13.26 -4.90 26.44
CA VAL A 105 12.04 -5.66 26.71
C VAL A 105 11.09 -5.56 25.53
N VAL A 106 10.33 -6.62 25.27
CA VAL A 106 9.29 -6.59 24.25
C VAL A 106 8.00 -6.04 24.87
N LYS A 107 7.43 -4.99 24.27
CA LYS A 107 6.11 -4.44 24.60
C LYS A 107 5.15 -4.67 23.46
N GLN A 108 3.94 -5.16 23.79
CA GLN A 108 2.82 -5.18 22.87
C GLN A 108 2.04 -3.88 22.98
N MET A 109 1.74 -3.25 21.85
CA MET A 109 0.90 -2.04 21.76
C MET A 109 -0.05 -2.24 20.58
N ASN A 110 -1.32 -2.52 20.87
CA ASN A 110 -2.32 -2.96 19.90
C ASN A 110 -1.85 -4.25 19.18
N ASP A 111 -1.85 -4.27 17.86
CA ASP A 111 -1.38 -5.36 17.00
C ASP A 111 0.13 -5.35 16.71
N ARG A 112 0.87 -4.34 17.22
CA ARG A 112 2.30 -4.13 16.99
C ARG A 112 3.13 -4.59 18.20
N SER A 113 4.31 -5.11 17.93
CA SER A 113 5.30 -5.53 18.91
C SER A 113 6.53 -4.64 18.82
N PHE A 114 6.94 -4.07 19.97
CA PHE A 114 8.08 -3.18 20.04
C PHE A 114 9.15 -3.73 20.96
N GLN A 115 10.40 -3.61 20.54
CA GLN A 115 11.53 -3.75 21.43
C GLN A 115 11.87 -2.37 22.03
N VAL A 116 12.01 -2.33 23.35
CA VAL A 116 12.15 -1.07 24.10
C VAL A 116 13.40 -1.12 24.96
N TRP A 117 14.30 -0.15 24.78
CA TRP A 117 15.47 0.09 25.61
C TRP A 117 15.19 1.28 26.54
N SER A 118 15.36 1.10 27.84
CA SER A 118 15.14 2.15 28.82
C SER A 118 16.46 2.61 29.44
N ALA A 119 16.63 3.92 29.58
CA ALA A 119 17.79 4.47 30.28
C ALA A 119 17.79 4.08 31.76
N THR A 120 18.96 3.74 32.29
CA THR A 120 19.12 3.35 33.72
C THR A 120 19.23 4.54 34.66
N ARG A 121 19.35 5.76 34.13
CA ARG A 121 19.35 7.03 34.85
C ARG A 121 18.57 8.13 34.13
N PRO A 122 18.12 9.18 34.82
CA PRO A 122 17.59 10.37 34.17
C PRO A 122 18.63 11.00 33.21
N THR A 123 18.18 11.41 32.04
CA THR A 123 19.02 12.07 31.04
C THR A 123 19.04 13.58 31.20
N SER A 124 20.03 14.26 30.65
CA SER A 124 20.28 15.71 30.82
C SER A 124 20.78 16.32 29.51
N GLY A 125 20.09 17.35 29.01
CA GLY A 125 20.43 18.00 27.74
C GLY A 125 20.15 17.20 26.49
N PRO A 126 20.78 17.52 25.35
CA PRO A 126 20.64 16.78 24.12
C PRO A 126 21.08 15.31 24.26
N LEU A 127 20.36 14.42 23.58
CA LEU A 127 20.70 13.00 23.52
C LEU A 127 21.34 12.68 22.19
N HIS A 128 22.54 12.12 22.23
CA HIS A 128 23.27 11.59 21.09
C HIS A 128 23.04 10.09 21.04
N VAL A 129 22.45 9.60 19.96
CA VAL A 129 22.17 8.17 19.77
C VAL A 129 22.85 7.70 18.49
N ALA A 130 23.64 6.64 18.59
CA ALA A 130 24.35 6.05 17.47
C ALA A 130 24.21 4.52 17.48
N TYR A 131 23.99 3.91 16.31
CA TYR A 131 23.90 2.46 16.16
C TYR A 131 24.04 2.05 14.69
N VAL A 132 24.14 0.75 14.45
CA VAL A 132 24.16 0.16 13.09
C VAL A 132 23.05 -0.90 13.00
N VAL A 133 22.35 -0.89 11.85
CA VAL A 133 21.39 -1.93 11.50
C VAL A 133 21.90 -2.63 10.23
N PRO A 134 22.22 -3.92 10.28
CA PRO A 134 22.61 -4.69 9.12
C PRO A 134 21.39 -4.93 8.21
N VAL A 135 21.64 -5.20 6.92
CA VAL A 135 20.59 -5.63 5.99
C VAL A 135 19.96 -6.94 6.48
N ALA A 136 18.65 -7.05 6.34
CA ALA A 136 17.96 -8.28 6.62
C ALA A 136 18.34 -9.35 5.59
N ALA A 137 18.47 -10.60 6.03
CA ALA A 137 18.55 -11.72 5.09
C ALA A 137 17.22 -11.80 4.32
N ALA A 138 17.30 -11.90 2.99
CA ALA A 138 16.13 -12.03 2.14
C ALA A 138 15.36 -13.31 2.54
N LYS A 139 14.22 -13.14 3.21
CA LYS A 139 13.29 -14.23 3.52
C LYS A 139 11.93 -13.85 2.95
N PRO A 140 11.25 -14.76 2.24
CA PRO A 140 9.91 -14.50 1.76
C PRO A 140 8.98 -14.17 2.93
N SER A 141 8.23 -13.05 2.84
CA SER A 141 7.18 -12.74 3.81
C SER A 141 5.92 -13.53 3.51
N LYS A 142 5.22 -13.99 4.52
CA LYS A 142 3.89 -14.59 4.39
C LYS A 142 2.78 -13.55 4.32
N ARG A 143 3.09 -12.29 4.67
CA ARG A 143 2.12 -11.20 4.84
C ARG A 143 2.70 -9.91 4.29
N GLY A 144 2.23 -9.48 3.13
CA GLY A 144 2.54 -8.18 2.54
C GLY A 144 3.98 -7.99 2.04
N PRO A 145 4.30 -6.79 1.54
CA PRO A 145 5.58 -6.45 0.94
C PRO A 145 6.71 -6.42 1.95
N HIS A 146 7.92 -6.72 1.48
CA HIS A 146 9.12 -6.63 2.31
C HIS A 146 9.55 -5.17 2.49
N ILE A 147 9.28 -4.58 3.63
CA ILE A 147 9.74 -3.24 3.99
C ILE A 147 11.01 -3.22 4.85
N ASP A 148 11.59 -4.38 5.08
CA ASP A 148 12.87 -4.51 5.79
C ASP A 148 14.00 -3.77 5.07
N LEU A 149 15.01 -3.35 5.84
CA LEU A 149 16.26 -2.84 5.28
C LEU A 149 16.96 -3.92 4.47
N GLN A 150 17.03 -3.74 3.16
CA GLN A 150 17.59 -4.72 2.23
C GLN A 150 18.59 -4.07 1.25
N ALA A 151 19.57 -4.88 0.83
CA ALA A 151 20.48 -4.50 -0.24
C ALA A 151 19.84 -4.78 -1.60
N ALA A 152 20.01 -3.86 -2.56
CA ALA A 152 19.62 -4.01 -3.95
C ALA A 152 20.54 -3.18 -4.83
N GLY A 153 21.07 -3.76 -5.93
CA GLY A 153 21.86 -3.02 -6.91
C GLY A 153 23.05 -2.23 -6.35
N GLY A 154 23.65 -2.71 -5.27
CA GLY A 154 24.76 -2.03 -4.57
C GLY A 154 24.31 -1.00 -3.51
N GLY A 155 23.02 -0.66 -3.43
CA GLY A 155 22.47 0.28 -2.47
C GLY A 155 21.56 -0.37 -1.42
N LEU A 156 20.80 0.46 -0.70
CA LEU A 156 19.85 0.09 0.33
C LEU A 156 18.42 0.53 -0.03
N SER A 157 17.45 -0.21 0.43
CA SER A 157 16.04 0.11 0.29
C SER A 157 15.23 -0.44 1.46
N GLY A 158 14.05 0.13 1.70
CA GLY A 158 13.12 -0.30 2.73
C GLY A 158 12.22 0.83 3.19
N ALA A 159 11.56 0.62 4.34
CA ALA A 159 10.89 1.69 5.07
C ALA A 159 11.72 2.08 6.31
N PHE A 160 11.56 3.32 6.79
CA PHE A 160 12.31 3.82 7.95
C PHE A 160 12.04 3.02 9.22
N VAL A 161 10.84 2.51 9.39
CA VAL A 161 10.51 1.57 10.49
C VAL A 161 11.47 0.40 10.57
N SER A 162 12.10 0.06 9.46
CA SER A 162 12.99 -1.08 9.36
C SER A 162 14.37 -0.85 9.97
N PHE A 163 14.75 0.38 10.32
CA PHE A 163 16.04 0.69 10.91
C PHE A 163 16.03 1.87 11.90
N LEU A 164 14.96 2.70 11.94
CA LEU A 164 14.95 3.90 12.76
C LEU A 164 14.42 3.61 14.17
N LEU A 165 15.29 3.77 15.16
CA LEU A 165 14.99 3.65 16.58
C LEU A 165 14.54 5.02 17.09
N LEU A 166 13.32 5.16 17.56
CA LEU A 166 12.72 6.43 17.97
C LEU A 166 12.34 6.45 19.46
N PRO A 167 12.22 7.64 20.08
CA PRO A 167 11.62 7.75 21.40
C PRO A 167 10.20 7.20 21.46
N ASP A 168 9.76 6.73 22.64
CA ASP A 168 8.45 6.08 22.83
C ASP A 168 7.24 7.01 22.75
N SER A 169 7.45 8.31 22.60
CA SER A 169 6.42 9.35 22.41
C SER A 169 5.91 9.40 20.96
N ARG A 170 5.20 8.36 20.53
CA ARG A 170 4.83 8.18 19.13
C ARG A 170 3.84 9.21 18.56
N SER A 171 3.04 9.83 19.40
CA SER A 171 2.06 10.88 18.99
C SER A 171 2.66 12.28 18.94
N GLU A 172 3.85 12.50 19.54
CA GLU A 172 4.50 13.81 19.51
C GLU A 172 5.10 14.09 18.14
N ALA A 173 4.97 15.35 17.70
CA ALA A 173 5.65 15.81 16.50
C ALA A 173 7.08 16.26 16.82
N PHE A 174 8.02 15.85 15.98
CA PHE A 174 9.41 16.29 15.99
C PHE A 174 9.66 17.25 14.85
N ARG A 175 10.45 18.27 15.08
CA ARG A 175 11.10 19.01 14.00
C ARG A 175 12.32 18.19 13.56
N VAL A 176 12.19 17.55 12.40
CA VAL A 176 13.21 16.65 11.86
C VAL A 176 14.08 17.40 10.87
N HIS A 177 15.39 17.20 10.96
CA HIS A 177 16.37 17.47 9.93
C HIS A 177 17.08 16.14 9.62
N LEU A 178 16.94 15.65 8.40
CA LEU A 178 17.55 14.41 7.97
C LEU A 178 18.62 14.71 6.92
N HIS A 179 19.83 14.22 7.19
CA HIS A 179 21.00 14.34 6.34
C HIS A 179 21.49 12.96 5.90
N TRP A 180 21.77 12.81 4.61
CA TRP A 180 22.36 11.62 4.02
C TRP A 180 23.85 11.84 3.75
N GLN A 181 24.69 10.88 4.14
CA GLN A 181 26.12 10.90 3.78
C GLN A 181 26.44 9.77 2.81
N PHE A 182 26.91 10.12 1.62
CA PHE A 182 27.23 9.19 0.55
C PHE A 182 28.61 9.45 -0.03
N PRO A 183 29.25 8.42 -0.63
CA PRO A 183 30.31 8.61 -1.62
C PRO A 183 29.81 9.42 -2.82
N ALA A 184 30.73 10.07 -3.53
CA ALA A 184 30.39 10.83 -4.74
C ALA A 184 29.66 9.95 -5.77
N GLY A 185 28.60 10.49 -6.40
CA GLY A 185 27.79 9.82 -7.42
C GLY A 185 26.67 8.93 -6.90
N GLN A 186 26.47 8.87 -5.59
CA GLN A 186 25.32 8.21 -4.96
C GLN A 186 24.31 9.23 -4.45
N MET A 187 23.07 8.78 -4.27
CA MET A 187 21.97 9.63 -3.80
C MET A 187 20.99 8.83 -2.94
N ALA A 188 20.14 9.55 -2.18
CA ALA A 188 18.94 8.99 -1.59
C ALA A 188 17.70 9.61 -2.21
N VAL A 189 16.63 8.86 -2.21
CA VAL A 189 15.28 9.32 -2.44
C VAL A 189 14.36 8.67 -1.41
N SER A 190 13.47 9.46 -0.85
CA SER A 190 12.46 8.98 0.10
C SER A 190 11.05 9.42 -0.32
N SER A 191 10.03 8.93 0.36
CA SER A 191 8.66 9.42 0.19
C SER A 191 8.57 10.95 0.31
N ASN A 192 9.46 11.57 1.09
CA ASN A 192 9.46 13.03 1.30
C ASN A 192 10.26 13.82 0.26
N GLY A 193 11.19 13.21 -0.48
CA GLY A 193 11.98 13.89 -1.51
C GLY A 193 13.31 13.25 -1.83
N VAL A 194 14.07 13.94 -2.69
CA VAL A 194 15.44 13.57 -3.07
C VAL A 194 16.42 14.25 -2.13
N GLY A 195 17.38 13.48 -1.61
CA GLY A 195 18.41 13.97 -0.70
C GLY A 195 17.92 14.28 0.71
N ASP A 196 18.52 15.28 1.31
CA ASP A 196 18.22 15.74 2.65
C ASP A 196 16.84 16.40 2.72
N PHE A 197 16.19 16.32 3.88
CA PHE A 197 14.92 17.00 4.08
C PHE A 197 14.75 17.52 5.50
N SER A 198 13.80 18.44 5.66
CA SER A 198 13.40 18.98 6.95
C SER A 198 11.88 19.15 7.00
N GLY A 199 11.29 18.97 8.19
CA GLY A 199 9.86 19.13 8.39
C GLY A 199 9.39 18.72 9.78
N GLU A 200 8.07 18.77 9.97
CA GLU A 200 7.42 18.25 11.18
C GLU A 200 6.88 16.85 10.91
N PHE A 201 7.32 15.88 11.71
CA PHE A 201 6.92 14.49 11.59
C PHE A 201 6.67 13.90 12.97
N ASN A 202 5.63 13.11 13.13
CA ASN A 202 5.52 12.19 14.25
C ASN A 202 6.24 10.86 13.94
N ALA A 203 6.41 10.01 14.94
CA ALA A 203 7.13 8.75 14.78
C ALA A 203 6.45 7.84 13.75
N SER A 204 5.11 7.81 13.70
CA SER A 204 4.37 6.98 12.74
C SER A 204 4.66 7.37 11.30
N ARG A 205 4.61 8.68 11.00
CA ARG A 205 4.90 9.19 9.66
C ARG A 205 6.35 8.98 9.24
N LEU A 206 7.30 9.05 10.20
CA LEU A 206 8.70 8.70 9.91
C LEU A 206 8.85 7.22 9.60
N ASP A 207 8.22 6.34 10.39
CA ASP A 207 8.26 4.89 10.20
C ASP A 207 7.76 4.47 8.81
N ASP A 208 6.70 5.10 8.32
CA ASP A 208 6.08 4.76 7.03
C ASP A 208 6.83 5.29 5.81
N MET A 209 7.87 6.12 5.97
CA MET A 209 8.67 6.62 4.86
C MET A 209 9.40 5.49 4.14
N LEU A 210 9.17 5.37 2.85
CA LEU A 210 9.91 4.49 1.95
C LEU A 210 11.17 5.19 1.45
N PHE A 211 12.22 4.43 1.14
CA PHE A 211 13.46 5.00 0.59
C PHE A 211 14.25 4.05 -0.30
N LEU A 212 15.05 4.66 -1.18
CA LEU A 212 16.18 4.06 -1.89
C LEU A 212 17.44 4.90 -1.60
N ALA A 213 18.58 4.26 -1.38
CA ALA A 213 19.83 4.94 -1.08
C ALA A 213 21.02 4.23 -1.72
N GLY A 214 21.86 4.95 -2.47
CA GLY A 214 23.03 4.38 -3.17
C GLY A 214 23.10 4.76 -4.65
N PRO A 215 23.51 3.85 -5.55
CA PRO A 215 23.59 4.11 -7.00
C PRO A 215 22.20 4.07 -7.65
N VAL A 216 21.30 4.96 -7.19
CA VAL A 216 19.92 5.05 -7.65
C VAL A 216 19.87 5.58 -9.09
N LYS A 217 19.21 4.84 -9.98
CA LYS A 217 18.88 5.31 -11.34
C LYS A 217 17.60 6.12 -11.30
N THR A 218 17.55 7.20 -12.08
CA THR A 218 16.38 8.09 -12.17
C THR A 218 15.84 8.10 -13.59
N TYR A 219 14.52 8.05 -13.73
CA TYR A 219 13.83 8.25 -14.99
C TYR A 219 12.70 9.26 -14.80
N SER A 220 12.77 10.36 -15.55
CA SER A 220 11.69 11.35 -15.63
C SER A 220 11.11 11.29 -17.03
N PRO A 221 9.83 10.92 -17.21
CA PRO A 221 9.22 10.86 -18.54
C PRO A 221 9.28 12.22 -19.24
N SER A 222 9.58 12.23 -20.55
CA SER A 222 9.61 13.45 -21.35
C SER A 222 8.23 14.11 -21.37
N GLY A 223 8.18 15.42 -21.19
CA GLY A 223 6.92 16.18 -21.12
C GLY A 223 6.18 16.07 -19.77
N ASN A 224 6.83 15.57 -18.75
CA ASN A 224 6.28 15.41 -17.41
C ASN A 224 6.00 16.77 -16.73
N SER A 225 4.76 17.23 -16.84
CA SER A 225 4.27 18.40 -16.12
C SER A 225 3.70 18.04 -14.73
N SER A 226 3.62 16.75 -14.41
CA SER A 226 2.93 16.23 -13.22
C SER A 226 3.84 15.95 -12.01
N GLY A 227 5.15 16.27 -12.10
CA GLY A 227 6.09 15.97 -11.01
C GLY A 227 6.33 14.47 -10.75
N PHE A 228 5.87 13.59 -11.64
CA PHE A 228 6.05 12.14 -11.54
C PHE A 228 7.49 11.74 -11.88
N ASN A 229 8.19 11.07 -10.99
CA ASN A 229 9.54 10.57 -11.21
C ASN A 229 9.68 9.13 -10.76
N VAL A 230 10.50 8.37 -11.48
CA VAL A 230 10.80 6.97 -11.16
C VAL A 230 12.26 6.84 -10.74
N TYR A 231 12.47 6.12 -9.65
CA TYR A 231 13.77 5.85 -9.07
C TYR A 231 13.95 4.34 -8.91
N ALA A 232 15.13 3.82 -9.26
CA ALA A 232 15.34 2.37 -9.22
C ALA A 232 16.72 1.98 -8.69
N LEU A 233 16.75 0.87 -7.94
CA LEU A 233 17.97 0.15 -7.58
C LEU A 233 17.97 -1.25 -8.21
N GLY A 234 19.11 -1.60 -8.85
CA GLY A 234 19.32 -2.94 -9.40
C GLY A 234 18.58 -3.24 -10.70
N LEU A 235 17.76 -2.32 -11.23
CA LEU A 235 16.96 -2.55 -12.44
C LEU A 235 17.76 -2.19 -13.71
N PRO A 236 17.76 -3.03 -14.77
CA PRO A 236 18.26 -2.68 -16.09
C PRO A 236 17.53 -1.45 -16.67
N GLU A 237 18.24 -0.62 -17.43
CA GLU A 237 17.70 0.64 -17.94
C GLU A 237 16.48 0.45 -18.84
N GLU A 238 16.48 -0.57 -19.70
CA GLU A 238 15.37 -0.89 -20.59
C GLU A 238 14.09 -1.25 -19.81
N GLN A 239 14.23 -2.07 -18.76
CA GLN A 239 13.11 -2.41 -17.88
C GLN A 239 12.60 -1.19 -17.13
N LEU A 240 13.51 -0.35 -16.62
CA LEU A 240 13.15 0.90 -15.96
C LEU A 240 12.33 1.81 -16.89
N LYS A 241 12.75 2.01 -18.13
CA LYS A 241 12.04 2.82 -19.13
C LYS A 241 10.67 2.24 -19.46
N ALA A 242 10.57 0.92 -19.62
CA ALA A 242 9.32 0.25 -19.95
C ALA A 242 8.27 0.43 -18.84
N VAL A 243 8.62 0.09 -17.60
CA VAL A 243 7.72 0.28 -16.44
C VAL A 243 7.36 1.76 -16.27
N ALA A 244 8.35 2.65 -16.27
CA ALA A 244 8.14 4.06 -16.05
C ALA A 244 7.24 4.73 -17.09
N SER A 245 7.35 4.32 -18.36
CA SER A 245 6.55 4.90 -19.45
C SER A 245 5.07 4.57 -19.33
N TRP A 246 4.73 3.33 -18.95
CA TRP A 246 3.35 2.94 -18.73
C TRP A 246 2.80 3.59 -17.45
N THR A 247 3.54 3.50 -16.36
CA THR A 247 3.14 4.04 -15.04
C THR A 247 2.89 5.54 -15.08
N ALA A 248 3.74 6.31 -15.80
CA ALA A 248 3.54 7.75 -15.93
C ALA A 248 2.23 8.11 -16.64
N ARG A 249 1.83 7.32 -17.64
CA ARG A 249 0.55 7.51 -18.33
C ARG A 249 -0.63 7.15 -17.42
N ALA A 250 -0.54 6.05 -16.69
CA ALA A 250 -1.56 5.64 -15.73
C ALA A 250 -1.71 6.68 -14.61
N TYR A 251 -0.60 7.14 -14.02
CA TYR A 251 -0.61 8.19 -13.00
C TYR A 251 -1.29 9.47 -13.48
N GLU A 252 -1.01 9.92 -14.70
CA GLU A 252 -1.63 11.13 -15.26
C GLU A 252 -3.15 10.99 -15.41
N VAL A 253 -3.63 9.81 -15.77
CA VAL A 253 -5.06 9.49 -15.85
C VAL A 253 -5.70 9.50 -14.45
N GLU A 254 -5.11 8.77 -13.52
CA GLU A 254 -5.64 8.61 -12.17
C GLU A 254 -5.59 9.92 -11.38
N ARG A 255 -4.46 10.66 -11.39
CA ARG A 255 -4.37 11.93 -10.69
C ARG A 255 -5.42 12.95 -11.17
N LYS A 256 -5.73 12.98 -12.49
CA LYS A 256 -6.81 13.81 -13.03
C LYS A 256 -8.17 13.37 -12.53
N ALA A 257 -8.42 12.06 -12.52
CA ALA A 257 -9.66 11.47 -12.03
C ALA A 257 -9.87 11.82 -10.54
N PHE A 258 -8.87 11.67 -9.71
CA PHE A 258 -8.90 11.99 -8.27
C PHE A 258 -8.64 13.48 -7.96
N ARG A 259 -8.57 14.35 -8.97
CA ARG A 259 -8.42 15.81 -8.84
C ARG A 259 -7.15 16.26 -8.11
N VAL A 260 -6.10 15.43 -8.14
CA VAL A 260 -4.82 15.76 -7.52
C VAL A 260 -4.06 16.77 -8.39
N PRO A 261 -3.53 17.87 -7.81
CA PRO A 261 -2.83 18.90 -8.57
C PRO A 261 -1.58 18.37 -9.27
N ALA A 262 -1.31 18.83 -10.51
CA ALA A 262 -0.09 18.44 -11.25
C ALA A 262 1.21 18.89 -10.56
N SER A 263 1.13 19.89 -9.67
CA SER A 263 2.27 20.37 -8.90
C SER A 263 2.66 19.45 -7.73
N GLN A 264 1.81 18.50 -7.37
CA GLN A 264 2.12 17.55 -6.30
C GLN A 264 3.12 16.53 -6.82
N PRO A 265 4.35 16.44 -6.26
CA PRO A 265 5.33 15.47 -6.71
C PRO A 265 4.90 14.05 -6.34
N TYR A 266 5.13 13.11 -7.27
CA TYR A 266 4.91 11.68 -7.01
C TYR A 266 6.19 10.88 -7.31
N ARG A 267 6.56 9.95 -6.44
CA ARG A 267 7.79 9.18 -6.52
C ARG A 267 7.50 7.70 -6.63
N PHE A 268 7.81 7.14 -7.76
CA PHE A 268 7.74 5.69 -7.95
C PHE A 268 9.12 5.09 -7.69
N LEU A 269 9.25 4.31 -6.63
CA LEU A 269 10.47 3.67 -6.18
C LEU A 269 10.46 2.21 -6.62
N ILE A 270 11.53 1.73 -7.22
CA ILE A 270 11.63 0.33 -7.67
C ILE A 270 12.88 -0.30 -7.09
N ARG A 271 12.72 -1.44 -6.46
CA ARG A 271 13.81 -2.29 -6.01
C ARG A 271 13.77 -3.61 -6.75
N SER A 272 14.89 -3.96 -7.44
CA SER A 272 15.08 -5.29 -7.99
C SER A 272 15.56 -6.27 -6.92
N TYR A 273 15.13 -7.53 -7.00
CA TYR A 273 15.61 -8.60 -6.15
C TYR A 273 15.74 -9.92 -6.93
N ASP A 274 16.57 -10.85 -6.42
CA ASP A 274 16.80 -12.12 -7.09
C ASP A 274 15.80 -13.19 -6.61
N GLY A 275 15.01 -13.70 -7.55
CA GLY A 275 14.14 -14.85 -7.37
C GLY A 275 12.81 -14.56 -6.68
N GLY A 276 11.79 -15.32 -7.06
CA GLY A 276 10.46 -15.28 -6.48
C GLY A 276 9.39 -14.64 -7.37
N PRO A 277 8.11 -14.76 -7.02
CA PRO A 277 7.01 -14.07 -7.69
C PRO A 277 7.09 -12.56 -7.44
N ILE A 278 6.39 -11.74 -8.24
CA ILE A 278 6.13 -10.35 -7.87
C ILE A 278 5.49 -10.37 -6.49
N ASP A 279 6.11 -9.65 -5.58
CA ASP A 279 5.68 -9.81 -4.22
C ASP A 279 4.66 -8.78 -3.80
N SER A 280 4.65 -7.62 -4.36
CA SER A 280 3.70 -6.54 -4.10
C SER A 280 4.40 -5.19 -4.10
N GLY A 281 3.63 -4.15 -3.91
CA GLY A 281 4.11 -2.82 -3.64
C GLY A 281 3.71 -2.34 -2.26
N ARG A 282 4.15 -1.16 -1.90
CA ARG A 282 3.68 -0.41 -0.74
C ARG A 282 3.61 1.07 -1.10
N SER A 283 2.47 1.65 -0.86
CA SER A 283 2.26 3.10 -0.94
C SER A 283 2.61 3.79 0.37
N SER A 284 3.01 5.05 0.29
CA SER A 284 3.24 5.93 1.43
C SER A 284 3.22 7.38 0.96
N ASP A 285 2.34 8.21 1.50
CA ASP A 285 2.12 9.59 1.06
C ASP A 285 2.01 9.68 -0.49
N SER A 286 2.81 10.54 -1.13
CA SER A 286 2.90 10.68 -2.60
C SER A 286 4.00 9.81 -3.19
N SER A 287 4.06 8.55 -2.80
CA SER A 287 5.05 7.58 -3.28
C SER A 287 4.54 6.15 -3.21
N PHE A 288 5.14 5.32 -4.05
CA PHE A 288 4.92 3.88 -4.07
C PHE A 288 6.25 3.17 -4.29
N MET A 289 6.48 2.06 -3.58
CA MET A 289 7.64 1.20 -3.79
C MET A 289 7.21 -0.16 -4.33
N LEU A 290 7.76 -0.51 -5.49
CA LEU A 290 7.58 -1.81 -6.15
C LEU A 290 8.78 -2.72 -5.90
N TYR A 291 8.51 -3.98 -5.59
CA TYR A 291 9.51 -5.05 -5.51
C TYR A 291 9.42 -5.89 -6.77
N LEU A 292 10.44 -5.78 -7.63
CA LEU A 292 10.43 -6.39 -8.95
C LEU A 292 11.50 -7.48 -9.06
N PRO A 293 11.13 -8.75 -9.33
CA PRO A 293 12.12 -9.79 -9.56
C PRO A 293 13.02 -9.48 -10.76
N THR A 294 14.30 -9.81 -10.64
CA THR A 294 15.25 -9.68 -11.76
C THR A 294 14.76 -10.50 -12.96
N GLY A 295 14.72 -9.87 -14.14
CA GLY A 295 14.26 -10.52 -15.38
C GLY A 295 12.75 -10.64 -15.53
N PHE A 296 11.97 -10.03 -14.65
CA PHE A 296 10.51 -10.01 -14.76
C PHE A 296 10.05 -9.30 -16.05
N ASP A 297 9.04 -9.86 -16.72
CA ASP A 297 8.42 -9.22 -17.89
C ASP A 297 7.58 -8.01 -17.46
N THR A 298 8.12 -6.82 -17.72
CA THR A 298 7.51 -5.54 -17.36
C THR A 298 6.31 -5.14 -18.21
N GLY A 299 5.99 -5.91 -19.27
CA GLY A 299 4.80 -5.72 -20.12
C GLY A 299 3.55 -6.45 -19.63
N ARG A 300 3.64 -7.23 -18.57
CA ARG A 300 2.52 -8.01 -18.04
C ARG A 300 1.42 -7.12 -17.47
N VAL A 301 0.19 -7.47 -17.76
CA VAL A 301 -0.99 -6.72 -17.32
C VAL A 301 -1.16 -6.75 -15.79
N GLU A 302 -0.75 -7.83 -15.15
CA GLU A 302 -0.80 -7.98 -13.68
C GLU A 302 0.11 -6.96 -12.98
N LEU A 303 1.32 -6.70 -13.54
CA LEU A 303 2.18 -5.64 -13.03
C LEU A 303 1.55 -4.27 -13.21
N HIS A 304 0.97 -4.02 -14.36
CA HIS A 304 0.30 -2.76 -14.65
C HIS A 304 -0.89 -2.52 -13.71
N SER A 305 -1.71 -3.56 -13.46
CA SER A 305 -2.84 -3.50 -12.54
C SER A 305 -2.37 -3.25 -11.10
N LEU A 306 -1.32 -3.96 -10.65
CA LEU A 306 -0.74 -3.75 -9.32
C LEU A 306 -0.23 -2.30 -9.14
N VAL A 307 0.52 -1.78 -10.11
CA VAL A 307 1.07 -0.42 -10.02
C VAL A 307 -0.06 0.62 -10.01
N ALA A 308 -1.08 0.45 -10.84
CA ALA A 308 -2.26 1.31 -10.86
C ALA A 308 -3.03 1.25 -9.53
N HIS A 309 -3.24 0.05 -8.96
CA HIS A 309 -3.87 -0.15 -7.66
C HIS A 309 -3.17 0.64 -6.55
N GLU A 310 -1.87 0.49 -6.43
CA GLU A 310 -1.08 1.18 -5.39
C GLU A 310 -1.01 2.70 -5.59
N MET A 311 -1.10 3.19 -6.83
CA MET A 311 -1.19 4.62 -7.07
C MET A 311 -2.53 5.18 -6.59
N VAL A 312 -3.64 4.46 -6.77
CA VAL A 312 -4.96 4.89 -6.28
C VAL A 312 -4.93 5.15 -4.78
N HIS A 313 -4.31 4.26 -3.97
CA HIS A 313 -4.16 4.50 -2.51
C HIS A 313 -3.50 5.84 -2.18
N SER A 314 -2.56 6.29 -3.01
CA SER A 314 -1.89 7.59 -2.81
C SER A 314 -2.71 8.80 -3.27
N LEU A 315 -3.79 8.57 -4.02
CA LEU A 315 -4.57 9.62 -4.69
C LEU A 315 -5.95 9.86 -4.06
N MET A 316 -6.42 8.94 -3.22
CA MET A 316 -7.69 9.04 -2.50
C MET A 316 -7.46 9.08 -0.98
N LYS A 317 -8.53 9.25 -0.21
CA LYS A 317 -8.53 9.08 1.25
C LYS A 317 -9.17 7.76 1.59
N ASP A 318 -8.45 6.96 2.36
CA ASP A 318 -8.94 5.69 2.89
C ASP A 318 -10.04 5.91 3.94
N LEU A 319 -10.84 4.88 4.17
CA LEU A 319 -11.69 4.81 5.34
C LEU A 319 -10.94 4.02 6.40
N ASP A 320 -10.64 4.73 7.48
CA ASP A 320 -10.12 4.16 8.71
C ASP A 320 -11.30 3.88 9.62
N ASP A 321 -11.48 2.71 10.14
CA ASP A 321 -12.48 2.47 11.16
C ASP A 321 -11.85 2.05 12.49
N ALA A 322 -12.60 2.25 13.58
CA ALA A 322 -12.14 1.90 14.92
C ALA A 322 -12.03 0.37 15.13
N SER A 323 -12.54 -0.43 14.20
CA SER A 323 -12.51 -1.89 14.22
C SER A 323 -11.39 -2.48 13.33
N GLY A 324 -10.62 -1.64 12.63
CA GLY A 324 -9.49 -2.06 11.77
C GLY A 324 -9.94 -2.41 10.36
N GLU A 325 -9.93 -3.67 9.97
CA GLU A 325 -10.07 -4.09 8.57
C GLU A 325 -11.52 -4.11 8.02
N GLU A 326 -12.54 -3.64 8.78
CA GLU A 326 -13.94 -3.61 8.28
C GLU A 326 -14.10 -2.60 7.13
N GLY A 327 -13.32 -1.51 7.12
CA GLY A 327 -13.29 -0.49 6.07
C GLY A 327 -12.52 -0.88 4.81
N ASP A 328 -11.78 -1.98 4.80
CA ASP A 328 -10.93 -2.39 3.68
C ASP A 328 -11.69 -2.65 2.37
N TRP A 329 -13.00 -2.94 2.45
CA TRP A 329 -13.84 -3.04 1.25
C TRP A 329 -13.82 -1.76 0.41
N TYR A 330 -13.71 -0.59 1.10
CA TYR A 330 -13.62 0.71 0.42
C TYR A 330 -12.19 0.97 -0.05
N THR A 331 -11.23 0.89 0.83
CA THR A 331 -9.82 1.17 0.55
C THR A 331 -9.29 0.30 -0.58
N GLU A 332 -9.36 -1.02 -0.41
CA GLU A 332 -8.86 -1.99 -1.38
C GLU A 332 -9.79 -2.15 -2.60
N GLY A 333 -11.10 -2.18 -2.35
CA GLY A 333 -12.07 -2.29 -3.44
C GLY A 333 -12.09 -1.08 -4.38
N THR A 334 -11.85 0.12 -3.87
CA THR A 334 -11.72 1.33 -4.70
C THR A 334 -10.44 1.27 -5.53
N ALA A 335 -9.33 0.86 -4.93
CA ALA A 335 -8.07 0.71 -5.63
C ALA A 335 -8.19 -0.36 -6.74
N ASP A 336 -8.80 -1.51 -6.46
CA ASP A 336 -9.03 -2.56 -7.46
C ASP A 336 -10.00 -2.13 -8.57
N TYR A 337 -11.05 -1.42 -8.26
CA TYR A 337 -12.00 -0.94 -9.26
C TYR A 337 -11.37 0.09 -10.21
N PHE A 338 -10.70 1.11 -9.68
CA PHE A 338 -10.15 2.19 -10.50
C PHE A 338 -8.85 1.82 -11.20
N SER A 339 -8.02 0.93 -10.66
CA SER A 339 -6.83 0.40 -11.35
C SER A 339 -7.16 -0.33 -12.67
N LYS A 340 -8.39 -0.79 -12.81
CA LYS A 340 -8.88 -1.48 -14.02
C LYS A 340 -9.64 -0.54 -14.93
N THR A 341 -10.57 0.26 -14.38
CA THR A 341 -11.50 1.08 -15.16
C THR A 341 -10.87 2.35 -15.73
N LEU A 342 -10.08 3.08 -14.96
CA LEU A 342 -9.45 4.32 -15.43
C LEU A 342 -8.40 4.09 -16.53
N PRO A 343 -7.42 3.16 -16.37
CA PRO A 343 -6.50 2.85 -17.47
C PRO A 343 -7.22 2.29 -18.71
N ARG A 344 -8.30 1.51 -18.53
CA ARG A 344 -9.10 1.03 -19.66
C ARG A 344 -9.75 2.18 -20.41
N ALA A 345 -10.40 3.12 -19.72
CA ALA A 345 -11.03 4.29 -20.34
C ALA A 345 -10.01 5.16 -21.09
N ALA A 346 -8.76 5.20 -20.63
CA ALA A 346 -7.65 5.89 -21.29
C ALA A 346 -6.96 5.08 -22.41
N GLY A 347 -7.43 3.88 -22.71
CA GLY A 347 -6.85 3.01 -23.74
C GLY A 347 -5.50 2.41 -23.38
N LEU A 348 -5.17 2.31 -22.08
CA LEU A 348 -3.93 1.68 -21.58
C LEU A 348 -4.07 0.15 -21.49
N TYR A 349 -5.29 -0.37 -21.43
CA TYR A 349 -5.61 -1.79 -21.56
C TYR A 349 -6.37 -2.06 -22.85
N THR A 350 -6.06 -3.16 -23.51
CA THR A 350 -6.89 -3.70 -24.58
C THR A 350 -8.21 -4.23 -24.01
N ALA A 351 -9.21 -4.49 -24.88
CA ALA A 351 -10.46 -5.08 -24.43
C ALA A 351 -10.27 -6.47 -23.81
N GLN A 352 -9.32 -7.27 -24.33
CA GLN A 352 -9.01 -8.60 -23.79
C GLN A 352 -8.34 -8.48 -22.42
N GLN A 353 -7.33 -7.63 -22.26
CA GLN A 353 -6.68 -7.40 -20.96
C GLN A 353 -7.69 -6.94 -19.90
N TYR A 354 -8.59 -6.05 -20.27
CA TYR A 354 -9.64 -5.60 -19.36
C TYR A 354 -10.63 -6.73 -19.01
N LEU A 355 -11.03 -7.56 -19.98
CA LEU A 355 -11.84 -8.75 -19.72
C LEU A 355 -11.16 -9.70 -18.75
N ASP A 356 -9.86 -9.96 -18.95
CA ASP A 356 -9.09 -10.86 -18.10
C ASP A 356 -9.05 -10.34 -16.66
N LEU A 357 -8.79 -9.04 -16.45
CA LEU A 357 -8.80 -8.38 -15.14
C LEU A 357 -10.18 -8.41 -14.48
N VAL A 358 -11.27 -8.19 -15.24
CA VAL A 358 -12.65 -8.25 -14.71
C VAL A 358 -13.00 -9.68 -14.30
N ASN A 359 -12.63 -10.68 -15.07
CA ASN A 359 -12.91 -12.08 -14.74
C ASN A 359 -12.01 -12.58 -13.60
N GLU A 360 -10.81 -12.08 -13.46
CA GLU A 360 -9.97 -12.34 -12.29
C GLU A 360 -10.66 -11.85 -11.02
N GLU A 361 -11.14 -10.61 -11.01
CA GLU A 361 -11.90 -10.04 -9.89
C GLU A 361 -13.17 -10.83 -9.58
N ALA A 362 -13.93 -11.17 -10.62
CA ALA A 362 -15.13 -11.99 -10.51
C ALA A 362 -14.83 -13.38 -9.92
N ALA A 363 -13.76 -14.03 -10.38
CA ALA A 363 -13.35 -15.32 -9.83
C ALA A 363 -12.97 -15.20 -8.35
N GLN A 364 -12.21 -14.18 -7.98
CA GLN A 364 -11.83 -13.93 -6.58
C GLN A 364 -13.04 -13.70 -5.67
N TYR A 365 -14.08 -13.03 -6.15
CA TYR A 365 -15.31 -12.80 -5.40
C TYR A 365 -16.22 -14.03 -5.36
N TYR A 366 -16.66 -14.54 -6.53
CA TYR A 366 -17.70 -15.56 -6.60
C TYR A 366 -17.24 -16.94 -6.16
N THR A 367 -15.94 -17.25 -6.29
CA THR A 367 -15.40 -18.52 -5.82
C THR A 367 -14.92 -18.45 -4.36
N ASN A 368 -14.96 -17.28 -3.72
CA ASN A 368 -14.53 -17.12 -2.33
C ASN A 368 -15.46 -17.87 -1.37
N ALA A 369 -14.88 -18.72 -0.52
CA ALA A 369 -15.66 -19.49 0.46
C ALA A 369 -16.35 -18.63 1.53
N LEU A 370 -15.92 -17.35 1.67
CA LEU A 370 -16.46 -16.39 2.63
C LEU A 370 -17.36 -15.31 2.00
N ARG A 371 -17.71 -15.46 0.71
CA ARG A 371 -18.44 -14.42 -0.03
C ARG A 371 -19.80 -14.06 0.57
N ASP A 372 -20.39 -14.95 1.37
CA ASP A 372 -21.72 -14.78 2.00
C ASP A 372 -21.62 -14.34 3.47
N VAL A 373 -20.41 -14.08 4.02
CA VAL A 373 -20.25 -13.55 5.39
C VAL A 373 -20.23 -12.02 5.37
N SER A 374 -20.65 -11.38 6.47
CA SER A 374 -20.60 -9.92 6.60
C SER A 374 -19.16 -9.41 6.59
N ASN A 375 -18.97 -8.12 6.23
CA ASN A 375 -17.64 -7.48 6.28
C ASN A 375 -17.04 -7.56 7.69
N LYS A 376 -17.84 -7.33 8.71
CA LYS A 376 -17.42 -7.45 10.11
C LYS A 376 -16.91 -8.86 10.46
N GLN A 377 -17.58 -9.90 9.99
CA GLN A 377 -17.15 -11.28 10.22
C GLN A 377 -15.86 -11.59 9.44
N SER A 378 -15.75 -11.09 8.20
CA SER A 378 -14.56 -11.24 7.38
C SER A 378 -13.35 -10.54 7.99
N ALA A 379 -13.49 -9.30 8.46
CA ALA A 379 -12.45 -8.53 9.13
C ALA A 379 -11.87 -9.28 10.35
N ASN A 380 -12.72 -9.87 11.18
CA ASN A 380 -12.28 -10.65 12.35
C ASN A 380 -11.38 -11.85 12.02
N VAL A 381 -11.42 -12.33 10.78
CA VAL A 381 -10.65 -13.49 10.34
C VAL A 381 -9.70 -13.18 9.16
N MET A 382 -9.48 -11.91 8.85
CA MET A 382 -8.75 -11.47 7.66
C MET A 382 -7.42 -12.19 7.47
N TRP A 383 -6.67 -12.40 8.53
CA TRP A 383 -5.36 -13.06 8.48
C TRP A 383 -5.41 -14.58 8.62
N SER A 384 -6.60 -15.19 8.65
CA SER A 384 -6.74 -16.66 8.78
C SER A 384 -6.48 -17.42 7.47
N GLY A 385 -6.44 -16.76 6.34
CA GLY A 385 -6.16 -17.37 5.03
C GLY A 385 -6.52 -16.45 3.88
N ARG A 386 -6.16 -16.88 2.66
CA ARG A 386 -6.32 -16.07 1.46
C ARG A 386 -7.77 -15.63 1.20
N ASN A 387 -8.75 -16.50 1.39
CA ASN A 387 -10.16 -16.16 1.14
C ASN A 387 -10.61 -14.96 2.00
N ALA A 388 -10.21 -14.92 3.27
CA ALA A 388 -10.53 -13.80 4.16
C ALA A 388 -9.78 -12.53 3.75
N TRP A 389 -8.49 -12.66 3.45
CA TRP A 389 -7.64 -11.52 3.05
C TRP A 389 -8.08 -10.88 1.74
N MET A 390 -8.47 -11.65 0.72
CA MET A 390 -8.85 -11.12 -0.61
C MET A 390 -10.32 -10.72 -0.73
N LEU A 391 -11.16 -11.04 0.26
CA LEU A 391 -12.59 -10.75 0.15
C LEU A 391 -12.91 -9.24 0.11
N PRO A 392 -12.31 -8.37 0.92
CA PRO A 392 -12.55 -6.93 0.85
C PRO A 392 -12.25 -6.35 -0.53
N TYR A 393 -11.13 -6.73 -1.15
CA TYR A 393 -10.71 -6.31 -2.48
C TYR A 393 -11.82 -6.60 -3.51
N ALA A 394 -12.13 -7.88 -3.67
CA ALA A 394 -13.03 -8.34 -4.71
C ALA A 394 -14.49 -7.93 -4.45
N ARG A 395 -14.95 -7.97 -3.19
CA ARG A 395 -16.30 -7.52 -2.83
C ARG A 395 -16.47 -6.03 -3.08
N GLY A 396 -15.51 -5.22 -2.64
CA GLY A 396 -15.54 -3.78 -2.81
C GLY A 396 -15.53 -3.37 -4.28
N ALA A 397 -14.65 -3.96 -5.09
CA ALA A 397 -14.58 -3.67 -6.52
C ALA A 397 -15.89 -4.04 -7.26
N ILE A 398 -16.46 -5.23 -6.98
CA ILE A 398 -17.75 -5.64 -7.57
C ILE A 398 -18.91 -4.76 -7.09
N TYR A 399 -18.92 -4.36 -5.81
CA TYR A 399 -19.92 -3.43 -5.29
C TYR A 399 -19.85 -2.05 -5.98
N LEU A 400 -18.66 -1.49 -6.14
CA LEU A 400 -18.49 -0.19 -6.80
C LEU A 400 -18.87 -0.26 -8.29
N ALA A 401 -18.54 -1.36 -8.96
CA ALA A 401 -18.97 -1.59 -10.33
C ALA A 401 -20.50 -1.67 -10.47
N ASP A 402 -21.16 -2.39 -9.55
CA ASP A 402 -22.62 -2.52 -9.51
C ASP A 402 -23.28 -1.17 -9.20
N LEU A 403 -22.76 -0.43 -8.22
CA LEU A 403 -23.24 0.91 -7.87
C LEU A 403 -23.12 1.86 -9.07
N ASP A 404 -21.98 1.87 -9.77
CA ASP A 404 -21.78 2.72 -10.94
C ASP A 404 -22.76 2.37 -12.08
N ALA A 405 -23.01 1.08 -12.32
CA ALA A 405 -24.03 0.64 -13.28
C ALA A 405 -25.44 1.07 -12.87
N LYS A 406 -25.80 0.97 -11.58
CA LYS A 406 -27.10 1.42 -11.06
C LYS A 406 -27.24 2.94 -11.17
N LEU A 407 -26.20 3.72 -10.92
CA LEU A 407 -26.23 5.18 -11.15
C LEU A 407 -26.58 5.49 -12.61
N ARG A 408 -25.96 4.81 -13.57
CA ARG A 408 -26.30 4.97 -15.01
C ARG A 408 -27.75 4.58 -15.32
N LEU A 409 -28.25 3.49 -14.74
CA LEU A 409 -29.65 3.06 -14.92
C LEU A 409 -30.66 4.06 -14.35
N HIS A 410 -30.33 4.72 -13.26
CA HIS A 410 -31.14 5.79 -12.67
C HIS A 410 -30.96 7.14 -13.39
N HIS A 411 -30.33 7.15 -14.57
CA HIS A 411 -30.04 8.36 -15.35
C HIS A 411 -29.29 9.44 -14.55
N SER A 412 -28.48 9.04 -13.58
CA SER A 412 -27.64 9.93 -12.82
C SER A 412 -26.51 10.46 -13.70
N THR A 413 -26.18 11.72 -13.50
CA THR A 413 -24.94 12.32 -14.07
C THR A 413 -23.73 12.04 -13.17
N LEU A 414 -23.95 11.47 -11.97
CA LEU A 414 -22.89 11.11 -11.04
C LEU A 414 -22.33 9.74 -11.39
N THR A 415 -21.04 9.61 -11.18
CA THR A 415 -20.31 8.35 -11.23
C THR A 415 -19.83 7.94 -9.83
N VAL A 416 -19.41 6.69 -9.66
CA VAL A 416 -18.76 6.26 -8.41
C VAL A 416 -17.51 7.10 -8.11
N LEU A 417 -16.77 7.55 -9.15
CA LEU A 417 -15.62 8.45 -8.97
C LEU A 417 -16.01 9.78 -8.30
N ASP A 418 -17.17 10.35 -8.64
CA ASP A 418 -17.67 11.57 -7.99
C ASP A 418 -18.03 11.34 -6.52
N LEU A 419 -18.49 10.15 -6.17
CA LEU A 419 -18.79 9.78 -4.78
C LEU A 419 -17.51 9.58 -3.98
N VAL A 420 -16.49 8.91 -4.53
CA VAL A 420 -15.19 8.72 -3.89
C VAL A 420 -14.47 10.06 -3.70
N ASN A 421 -14.47 10.92 -4.72
CA ASN A 421 -13.92 12.27 -4.61
C ASN A 421 -14.64 13.11 -3.53
N ALA A 422 -15.97 13.01 -3.45
CA ALA A 422 -16.74 13.72 -2.43
C ALA A 422 -16.48 13.18 -1.00
N THR A 423 -16.19 11.89 -0.87
CA THR A 423 -15.79 11.27 0.39
C THR A 423 -14.42 11.77 0.82
N SER A 424 -13.43 11.75 -0.08
CA SER A 424 -12.08 12.28 0.16
C SER A 424 -12.13 13.76 0.55
N GLU A 425 -12.92 14.57 -0.16
CA GLU A 425 -13.11 16.00 0.13
C GLU A 425 -13.70 16.23 1.54
N ARG A 426 -14.69 15.46 1.94
CA ARG A 426 -15.25 15.55 3.30
C ARG A 426 -14.21 15.22 4.37
N ILE A 427 -13.42 14.17 4.17
CA ILE A 427 -12.36 13.76 5.09
C ILE A 427 -11.29 14.86 5.19
N GLU A 428 -10.87 15.45 4.09
CA GLU A 428 -9.92 16.58 4.06
C GLU A 428 -10.44 17.82 4.81
N HIS A 429 -11.76 18.01 4.84
CA HIS A 429 -12.42 19.07 5.62
C HIS A 429 -12.76 18.66 7.07
N GLY A 430 -12.23 17.55 7.55
CA GLY A 430 -12.32 17.13 8.95
C GLY A 430 -13.48 16.20 9.29
N ALA A 431 -14.18 15.65 8.30
CA ALA A 431 -15.10 14.54 8.57
C ALA A 431 -14.29 13.28 8.97
N PRO A 432 -14.87 12.39 9.80
CA PRO A 432 -14.20 11.14 10.16
C PRO A 432 -13.98 10.27 8.92
N ALA A 433 -12.80 9.65 8.83
CA ALA A 433 -12.46 8.71 7.77
C ALA A 433 -13.11 7.35 8.06
N THR A 434 -14.44 7.26 8.05
CA THR A 434 -15.20 6.06 8.39
C THR A 434 -16.38 5.87 7.44
N ASP A 435 -17.01 4.71 7.47
CA ASP A 435 -18.26 4.39 6.75
C ASP A 435 -19.37 5.44 6.93
N THR A 436 -19.35 6.17 8.05
CA THR A 436 -20.31 7.27 8.29
C THR A 436 -20.16 8.39 7.25
N THR A 437 -18.95 8.70 6.83
CA THR A 437 -18.71 9.73 5.80
C THR A 437 -19.15 9.22 4.42
N TRP A 438 -18.82 7.96 4.07
CA TRP A 438 -19.31 7.35 2.82
C TRP A 438 -20.82 7.30 2.75
N THR A 439 -21.49 6.76 3.79
CA THR A 439 -22.97 6.67 3.83
C THR A 439 -23.63 8.04 3.82
N GLY A 440 -23.00 9.05 4.43
CA GLY A 440 -23.44 10.44 4.31
C GLY A 440 -23.36 10.95 2.87
N VAL A 441 -22.31 10.63 2.12
CA VAL A 441 -22.20 10.98 0.69
C VAL A 441 -23.28 10.26 -0.12
N LEU A 442 -23.48 8.96 0.10
CA LEU A 442 -24.54 8.20 -0.57
C LEU A 442 -25.92 8.83 -0.32
N LYS A 443 -26.24 9.11 0.94
CA LYS A 443 -27.53 9.71 1.33
C LYS A 443 -27.77 11.03 0.63
N ASP A 444 -26.79 11.92 0.65
CA ASP A 444 -26.95 13.30 0.18
C ASP A 444 -26.95 13.40 -1.35
N LYS A 445 -26.18 12.57 -2.04
CA LYS A 445 -26.00 12.67 -3.50
C LYS A 445 -26.83 11.66 -4.29
N VAL A 446 -27.13 10.49 -3.71
CA VAL A 446 -27.77 9.39 -4.44
C VAL A 446 -29.15 9.05 -3.87
N GLY A 447 -29.25 8.92 -2.55
CA GLY A 447 -30.51 8.63 -1.88
C GLY A 447 -30.56 7.28 -1.16
N VAL A 448 -31.73 6.94 -0.65
CA VAL A 448 -31.93 5.81 0.29
C VAL A 448 -31.60 4.45 -0.35
N TRP A 449 -31.89 4.27 -1.63
CA TRP A 449 -31.63 2.99 -2.30
C TRP A 449 -30.15 2.60 -2.26
N ALA A 450 -29.25 3.58 -2.43
CA ALA A 450 -27.80 3.32 -2.39
C ALA A 450 -27.32 2.97 -0.97
N LEU A 451 -27.96 3.52 0.07
CA LEU A 451 -27.70 3.09 1.45
C LEU A 451 -28.13 1.65 1.69
N THR A 452 -29.27 1.25 1.14
CA THR A 452 -29.77 -0.13 1.24
C THR A 452 -28.82 -1.09 0.54
N ASP A 453 -28.36 -0.75 -0.66
CA ASP A 453 -27.39 -1.56 -1.41
C ASP A 453 -26.05 -1.69 -0.67
N TRP A 454 -25.55 -0.59 -0.11
CA TRP A 454 -24.36 -0.61 0.72
C TRP A 454 -24.53 -1.52 1.94
N GLN A 455 -25.64 -1.42 2.66
CA GLN A 455 -25.92 -2.26 3.82
C GLN A 455 -25.98 -3.75 3.43
N HIS A 456 -26.63 -4.08 2.30
CA HIS A 456 -26.68 -5.45 1.79
C HIS A 456 -25.26 -6.00 1.53
N MET A 457 -24.38 -5.20 0.95
CA MET A 457 -22.98 -5.59 0.73
C MET A 457 -22.25 -5.80 2.07
N MET A 458 -22.41 -4.89 3.05
CA MET A 458 -21.82 -5.00 4.38
C MET A 458 -22.30 -6.25 5.13
N ASP A 459 -23.57 -6.62 4.96
CA ASP A 459 -24.18 -7.82 5.56
C ASP A 459 -23.78 -9.12 4.85
N GLY A 460 -22.99 -9.05 3.76
CA GLY A 460 -22.53 -10.22 3.02
C GLY A 460 -23.54 -10.76 2.00
N GLN A 461 -24.56 -9.99 1.62
CA GLN A 461 -25.46 -10.41 0.54
C GLN A 461 -24.71 -10.45 -0.79
N LEU A 462 -24.93 -11.53 -1.54
CA LEU A 462 -24.23 -11.74 -2.82
C LEU A 462 -24.63 -10.68 -3.84
N ILE A 463 -23.64 -9.98 -4.38
CA ILE A 463 -23.82 -8.96 -5.41
C ILE A 463 -23.85 -9.66 -6.78
N MET A 464 -24.93 -9.44 -7.54
CA MET A 464 -25.12 -9.99 -8.90
C MET A 464 -25.37 -8.83 -9.89
N PRO A 465 -24.31 -8.21 -10.41
CA PRO A 465 -24.43 -7.03 -11.27
C PRO A 465 -25.18 -7.31 -12.58
N ALA A 466 -25.75 -6.27 -13.18
CA ALA A 466 -26.36 -6.37 -14.50
C ALA A 466 -25.33 -6.77 -15.58
N PRO A 467 -25.71 -7.47 -16.66
CA PRO A 467 -24.78 -7.91 -17.71
C PRO A 467 -23.86 -6.82 -18.27
N GLY A 468 -24.34 -5.59 -18.41
CA GLY A 468 -23.60 -4.44 -18.97
C GLY A 468 -22.79 -3.62 -17.95
N THR A 469 -22.56 -4.13 -16.75
CA THR A 469 -21.93 -3.38 -15.64
C THR A 469 -20.56 -2.81 -16.03
N PHE A 470 -19.73 -3.58 -16.71
CA PHE A 470 -18.39 -3.17 -17.12
C PHE A 470 -18.33 -2.54 -18.53
N GLY A 471 -19.40 -1.86 -18.95
CA GLY A 471 -19.46 -1.14 -20.22
C GLY A 471 -19.95 -1.99 -21.39
N THR A 472 -19.97 -1.38 -22.58
CA THR A 472 -20.62 -1.98 -23.77
C THR A 472 -19.85 -3.11 -24.43
N CYS A 473 -18.56 -3.27 -24.11
CA CYS A 473 -17.72 -4.32 -24.69
C CYS A 473 -17.77 -5.64 -23.95
N LEU A 474 -18.19 -5.63 -22.72
CA LEU A 474 -18.28 -6.83 -21.89
C LEU A 474 -19.72 -7.17 -21.58
N ILE A 475 -20.08 -8.43 -21.75
CA ILE A 475 -21.41 -8.94 -21.40
C ILE A 475 -21.24 -9.98 -20.30
N GLY A 476 -21.85 -9.72 -19.14
CA GLY A 476 -21.87 -10.63 -18.01
C GLY A 476 -22.99 -11.68 -18.15
N SER A 477 -22.72 -12.86 -17.65
CA SER A 477 -23.71 -13.93 -17.53
C SER A 477 -23.55 -14.68 -16.22
N ALA A 478 -24.68 -15.10 -15.65
CA ALA A 478 -24.66 -16.00 -14.50
C ALA A 478 -24.11 -17.36 -14.92
N THR A 479 -23.20 -17.91 -14.14
CA THR A 479 -22.55 -19.19 -14.41
C THR A 479 -22.36 -20.00 -13.13
N LYS A 480 -22.21 -21.31 -13.25
CA LYS A 480 -21.82 -22.17 -12.12
C LYS A 480 -20.32 -22.17 -11.98
N VAL A 481 -19.82 -21.88 -10.79
CA VAL A 481 -18.39 -21.83 -10.47
C VAL A 481 -18.09 -22.70 -9.24
N GLY A 482 -16.91 -23.31 -9.19
CA GLY A 482 -16.42 -24.04 -8.03
C GLY A 482 -15.85 -23.08 -6.98
N ILE A 483 -16.15 -23.30 -5.69
CA ILE A 483 -15.55 -22.55 -4.59
C ILE A 483 -14.03 -22.83 -4.56
N PHE A 484 -13.20 -21.79 -4.47
CA PHE A 484 -11.76 -21.94 -4.34
C PHE A 484 -11.40 -22.58 -3.01
N ASP A 485 -10.81 -23.76 -3.07
CA ASP A 485 -10.42 -24.55 -1.91
C ASP A 485 -9.17 -25.39 -2.25
N LEU A 486 -8.07 -25.12 -1.56
CA LEU A 486 -6.84 -25.87 -1.73
C LEU A 486 -6.96 -27.33 -1.24
N GLY A 487 -7.96 -27.65 -0.43
CA GLY A 487 -8.16 -28.99 0.11
C GLY A 487 -7.16 -29.38 1.20
N PHE A 488 -6.37 -28.46 1.71
CA PHE A 488 -5.46 -28.61 2.85
C PHE A 488 -5.42 -27.32 3.68
N ALA A 489 -4.54 -27.21 4.69
CA ALA A 489 -4.46 -26.04 5.53
C ALA A 489 -4.51 -24.76 4.67
N LYS A 490 -5.29 -23.75 5.10
CA LYS A 490 -5.66 -22.55 4.32
C LYS A 490 -4.60 -21.45 4.39
N PRO A 491 -3.44 -21.59 3.73
CA PRO A 491 -2.39 -20.56 3.81
C PRO A 491 -2.81 -19.33 2.99
N ILE A 492 -2.27 -18.17 3.37
CA ILE A 492 -2.32 -16.97 2.52
C ILE A 492 -1.45 -17.17 1.27
N ARG A 493 -0.30 -17.83 1.43
CA ARG A 493 0.64 -18.20 0.36
C ARG A 493 1.12 -19.63 0.56
N VAL A 494 1.45 -20.33 -0.51
CA VAL A 494 2.04 -21.67 -0.49
C VAL A 494 3.55 -21.54 -0.66
N MET A 495 4.30 -21.74 0.43
CA MET A 495 5.72 -21.42 0.49
C MET A 495 6.60 -22.67 0.36
N ALA A 496 7.76 -22.48 -0.30
CA ALA A 496 8.81 -23.51 -0.32
C ALA A 496 9.26 -23.88 1.11
N ASN A 497 9.63 -25.15 1.30
CA ASN A 497 10.05 -25.74 2.57
C ASN A 497 8.97 -25.82 3.66
N GLU A 498 7.71 -25.53 3.33
CA GLU A 498 6.60 -25.80 4.23
C GLU A 498 6.14 -27.25 4.13
N THR A 499 5.72 -27.79 5.28
CA THR A 499 5.16 -29.12 5.36
C THR A 499 3.64 -29.06 5.20
N VAL A 500 3.10 -29.80 4.25
CA VAL A 500 1.66 -29.94 4.03
C VAL A 500 1.00 -30.53 5.28
N SER A 501 -0.08 -29.88 5.72
CA SER A 501 -0.89 -30.35 6.85
C SER A 501 -2.37 -30.07 6.59
N GLY A 502 -3.25 -30.74 7.32
CA GLY A 502 -4.70 -30.53 7.24
C GLY A 502 -5.30 -30.93 5.88
N VAL A 503 -4.73 -31.92 5.18
CA VAL A 503 -5.34 -32.46 3.95
C VAL A 503 -6.72 -33.02 4.27
N VAL A 504 -7.74 -32.48 3.59
CA VAL A 504 -9.14 -32.86 3.79
C VAL A 504 -9.44 -34.13 3.01
N LYS A 505 -9.88 -35.16 3.72
CA LYS A 505 -10.23 -36.44 3.09
C LYS A 505 -11.34 -36.29 2.06
N GLY A 506 -11.15 -36.82 0.87
CA GLY A 506 -12.08 -36.74 -0.25
C GLY A 506 -12.07 -35.37 -0.96
N SER A 507 -11.16 -34.47 -0.63
CA SER A 507 -10.91 -33.25 -1.42
C SER A 507 -10.14 -33.59 -2.70
N ASN A 508 -10.20 -32.70 -3.69
CA ASN A 508 -9.41 -32.86 -4.93
C ASN A 508 -7.89 -32.98 -4.64
N ALA A 509 -7.39 -32.37 -3.57
CA ALA A 509 -6.01 -32.52 -3.12
C ALA A 509 -5.72 -33.97 -2.63
N ASP A 510 -6.61 -34.54 -1.81
CA ASP A 510 -6.48 -35.91 -1.32
C ASP A 510 -6.58 -36.93 -2.47
N GLU A 511 -7.54 -36.76 -3.38
CA GLU A 511 -7.73 -37.60 -4.56
C GLU A 511 -6.53 -37.53 -5.53
N ALA A 512 -5.91 -36.35 -5.69
CA ALA A 512 -4.68 -36.16 -6.46
C ALA A 512 -3.44 -36.77 -5.77
N GLY A 513 -3.58 -37.23 -4.53
CA GLY A 513 -2.52 -37.91 -3.80
C GLY A 513 -1.67 -37.02 -2.91
N LEU A 514 -2.05 -35.76 -2.64
CA LEU A 514 -1.37 -34.92 -1.64
C LEU A 514 -1.58 -35.54 -0.24
N ARG A 515 -0.55 -35.50 0.62
CA ARG A 515 -0.57 -36.11 1.96
C ARG A 515 0.00 -35.13 3.00
N ASN A 516 -0.52 -35.25 4.23
CA ASN A 516 0.12 -34.63 5.38
C ASN A 516 1.56 -35.15 5.52
N GLY A 517 2.51 -34.23 5.73
CA GLY A 517 3.94 -34.54 5.82
C GLY A 517 4.72 -34.39 4.50
N ASP A 518 4.07 -34.15 3.36
CA ASP A 518 4.75 -33.76 2.13
C ASP A 518 5.43 -32.40 2.33
N VAL A 519 6.62 -32.22 1.79
CA VAL A 519 7.37 -30.95 1.86
C VAL A 519 7.27 -30.26 0.52
N ILE A 520 6.71 -29.05 0.48
CA ILE A 520 6.63 -28.20 -0.72
C ILE A 520 8.04 -27.77 -1.09
N THR A 521 8.46 -27.94 -2.35
CA THR A 521 9.84 -27.65 -2.77
C THR A 521 10.00 -26.28 -3.40
N GLU A 522 8.91 -25.66 -3.89
CA GLU A 522 8.93 -24.35 -4.54
C GLU A 522 7.76 -23.50 -4.02
N THR A 523 7.98 -22.19 -3.92
CA THR A 523 6.89 -21.25 -3.60
C THR A 523 5.94 -21.15 -4.79
N ILE A 524 4.63 -21.25 -4.53
CA ILE A 524 3.58 -21.19 -5.56
C ILE A 524 2.80 -19.91 -5.40
N ASP A 525 2.72 -19.14 -6.49
CA ASP A 525 1.77 -18.04 -6.57
C ASP A 525 0.37 -18.61 -6.82
N ILE A 526 -0.49 -18.51 -5.80
CA ILE A 526 -1.88 -18.99 -5.89
C ILE A 526 -2.85 -17.92 -6.42
N ASN A 527 -2.40 -16.68 -6.65
CA ASN A 527 -3.27 -15.61 -7.15
C ASN A 527 -3.82 -15.90 -8.55
N PRO A 528 -3.02 -16.30 -9.55
CA PRO A 528 -3.56 -16.62 -10.87
C PRO A 528 -4.49 -17.83 -10.87
N ILE A 529 -4.39 -18.68 -9.85
CA ILE A 529 -5.21 -19.89 -9.70
C ILE A 529 -6.57 -19.55 -9.07
N ALA A 530 -6.54 -18.72 -8.02
CA ALA A 530 -7.75 -18.26 -7.36
C ALA A 530 -8.53 -17.23 -8.21
N GLY A 531 -7.81 -16.38 -8.95
CA GLY A 531 -8.36 -15.42 -9.93
C GLY A 531 -8.80 -16.04 -11.26
N SER A 532 -8.89 -17.36 -11.36
CA SER A 532 -9.44 -18.07 -12.51
C SER A 532 -10.56 -19.00 -12.08
N PHE A 533 -11.52 -19.30 -12.94
CA PHE A 533 -12.56 -20.28 -12.66
C PHE A 533 -12.07 -21.73 -12.81
N ASP A 534 -11.03 -21.97 -13.62
CA ASP A 534 -10.69 -23.32 -14.11
C ASP A 534 -9.20 -23.72 -13.95
N ASN A 535 -8.31 -22.80 -13.54
CA ASN A 535 -6.89 -23.08 -13.46
C ASN A 535 -6.59 -24.20 -12.45
N LEU A 536 -5.69 -25.11 -12.86
CA LEU A 536 -5.14 -26.15 -12.00
C LEU A 536 -4.02 -25.58 -11.12
N ILE A 537 -3.87 -26.15 -9.93
CA ILE A 537 -2.68 -25.97 -9.12
C ILE A 537 -1.69 -27.11 -9.39
N HIS A 538 -0.40 -26.76 -9.45
CA HIS A 538 0.72 -27.69 -9.59
C HIS A 538 1.64 -27.52 -8.39
N ILE A 539 1.65 -28.49 -7.48
CA ILE A 539 2.43 -28.44 -6.23
C ILE A 539 3.62 -29.38 -6.34
N PRO A 540 4.84 -28.88 -6.55
CA PRO A 540 6.04 -29.68 -6.46
C PRO A 540 6.32 -30.01 -4.98
N ILE A 541 6.36 -31.29 -4.68
CA ILE A 541 6.59 -31.77 -3.32
C ILE A 541 7.76 -32.76 -3.26
N ARG A 542 8.24 -32.98 -2.06
CA ARG A 542 9.14 -34.08 -1.71
C ARG A 542 8.47 -34.94 -0.62
N ARG A 543 8.28 -36.23 -0.93
CA ARG A 543 7.78 -37.25 0.02
C ARG A 543 8.93 -38.18 0.42
N GLY A 544 9.44 -38.02 1.63
CA GLY A 544 10.71 -38.65 2.02
C GLY A 544 11.84 -38.10 1.13
N ALA A 545 12.51 -38.98 0.35
CA ALA A 545 13.55 -38.60 -0.61
C ALA A 545 13.03 -38.41 -2.05
N SER A 546 11.76 -38.74 -2.34
CA SER A 546 11.22 -38.78 -3.70
C SER A 546 10.57 -37.42 -4.08
N PRO A 547 11.03 -36.75 -5.14
CA PRO A 547 10.34 -35.57 -5.69
C PRO A 547 9.08 -36.05 -6.45
N MET A 548 8.00 -35.25 -6.35
CA MET A 548 6.73 -35.51 -7.03
C MET A 548 6.06 -34.20 -7.41
N MET A 549 5.22 -34.23 -8.46
CA MET A 549 4.32 -33.13 -8.81
C MET A 549 2.89 -33.58 -8.51
N ILE A 550 2.18 -32.84 -7.68
CA ILE A 550 0.74 -33.03 -7.43
C ILE A 550 -0.03 -31.95 -8.17
N SER A 551 -0.97 -32.38 -9.03
CA SER A 551 -1.74 -31.46 -9.87
C SER A 551 -3.23 -31.74 -9.75
N TYR A 552 -4.04 -30.72 -9.46
CA TYR A 552 -5.49 -30.86 -9.32
C TYR A 552 -6.21 -29.52 -9.52
N ASN A 553 -7.53 -29.59 -9.67
CA ASN A 553 -8.37 -28.41 -9.65
C ASN A 553 -8.67 -28.04 -8.17
N PRO A 554 -8.21 -26.89 -7.65
CA PRO A 554 -8.41 -26.52 -6.25
C PRO A 554 -9.82 -25.91 -6.05
N ARG A 555 -10.83 -26.69 -6.30
CA ARG A 555 -12.24 -26.29 -6.17
C ARG A 555 -13.02 -27.31 -5.33
N SER A 556 -13.98 -26.80 -4.55
CA SER A 556 -14.95 -27.59 -3.81
C SER A 556 -16.34 -27.02 -4.03
N GLY A 557 -17.35 -27.87 -4.05
CA GLY A 557 -18.75 -27.43 -4.21
C GLY A 557 -18.98 -26.56 -5.47
N TRP A 558 -20.26 -26.32 -5.76
CA TRP A 558 -20.65 -25.47 -6.89
C TRP A 558 -21.62 -24.39 -6.43
N VAL A 559 -21.42 -23.17 -6.92
CA VAL A 559 -22.22 -21.99 -6.57
C VAL A 559 -22.54 -21.19 -7.82
N THR A 560 -23.52 -20.29 -7.71
CA THR A 560 -23.78 -19.32 -8.78
C THR A 560 -22.82 -18.14 -8.63
N GLY A 561 -22.20 -17.73 -9.74
CA GLY A 561 -21.40 -16.54 -9.87
C GLY A 561 -21.69 -15.83 -11.19
N MET A 562 -20.88 -14.84 -11.51
CA MET A 562 -20.91 -14.12 -12.79
C MET A 562 -19.56 -14.27 -13.49
N SER A 563 -19.59 -14.36 -14.81
CA SER A 563 -18.42 -14.20 -15.69
C SER A 563 -18.76 -13.30 -16.86
N TRP A 564 -17.75 -12.67 -17.42
CA TRP A 564 -17.91 -11.76 -18.56
C TRP A 564 -17.22 -12.31 -19.80
N HIS A 565 -17.70 -11.88 -20.97
CA HIS A 565 -17.11 -12.20 -22.27
C HIS A 565 -17.17 -10.96 -23.18
N LEU A 566 -16.36 -10.95 -24.23
CA LEU A 566 -16.38 -9.86 -25.20
C LEU A 566 -17.71 -9.86 -25.97
N SER A 567 -18.31 -8.70 -26.14
CA SER A 567 -19.49 -8.51 -26.96
C SER A 567 -19.13 -8.74 -28.44
N SER A 568 -19.94 -9.53 -29.15
CA SER A 568 -19.80 -9.75 -30.61
C SER A 568 -20.14 -8.52 -31.44
N ALA A 569 -20.71 -7.47 -30.85
CA ALA A 569 -21.28 -6.31 -31.55
C ALA A 569 -20.30 -5.14 -31.77
N GLY A 570 -19.04 -5.22 -31.32
CA GLY A 570 -18.14 -4.07 -31.38
C GLY A 570 -16.73 -4.35 -31.87
N ALA A 571 -16.24 -3.50 -32.80
CA ALA A 571 -14.81 -3.44 -33.07
C ALA A 571 -14.06 -3.05 -31.75
N PRO A 572 -12.90 -3.64 -31.44
CA PRO A 572 -12.22 -3.52 -30.16
C PRO A 572 -11.86 -2.09 -29.70
N GLN A 573 -12.02 -1.09 -30.56
CA GLN A 573 -11.56 0.29 -30.37
C GLN A 573 -12.63 1.28 -29.85
N LYS A 574 -13.92 0.90 -29.76
CA LYS A 574 -15.01 1.81 -29.36
C LYS A 574 -15.83 1.30 -28.18
N CYS A 575 -15.15 0.84 -27.14
CA CYS A 575 -15.83 0.49 -25.91
C CYS A 575 -15.93 1.75 -25.02
N SER A 576 -17.13 2.33 -24.93
CA SER A 576 -17.42 3.36 -23.92
C SER A 576 -17.84 2.71 -22.60
N HIS A 577 -17.38 3.24 -21.51
CA HIS A 577 -17.96 3.03 -20.19
C HIS A 577 -19.30 3.74 -20.08
#